data_3d73ac6422105ab11e35933cdd782581
#
_entry.id   3d73ac6422105ab11e35933cdd782581
#
_cell.length_a   1.000
_cell.length_b   1.000
_cell.length_c   1.000
_cell.angle_alpha   90.00
_cell.angle_beta   90.00
_cell.angle_gamma   90.00
#
_symmetry.space_group_name_H-M   'P 1'
#
loop_
_entity.id
_entity.type
_entity.pdbx_description
1 polymer ?
#
loop_
_entity_poly.entity_id
_entity_poly.type
_entity_poly.pdbx_seq_one_letter_code
_entity_poly.pdbx_strand_id
1 'polypeptide(L)'
;MPRGNFGLMKSIVNRVLVDKALQYASEKHKGQLDDQGRPYFFAHVVQVYSILVDVTDDTEVLCAGLLHDTIEDTDTTFNELRNAFTPNVAEIVKMVTYKETDESKFFPEMKPLDEYNVLYHKAVLIKFADRLSNLSRMESWSDERRNKYINSSRFWKIKE
;
A
#
# COMPACT_ATOMS: atom_id res chain seq x y z
N MET A 1 28.47 33.32 -14.87
CA MET A 1 28.31 31.92 -14.47
C MET A 1 26.86 31.52 -14.68
N PRO A 2 26.56 30.61 -15.58
CA PRO A 2 25.17 30.15 -15.74
C PRO A 2 24.80 29.32 -14.52
N ARG A 3 23.75 29.72 -13.84
CA ARG A 3 23.12 28.93 -12.77
C ARG A 3 22.56 27.68 -13.43
N GLY A 4 23.16 26.52 -13.14
CA GLY A 4 22.66 25.26 -13.60
C GLY A 4 21.22 25.08 -13.13
N ASN A 5 20.33 24.98 -14.07
CA ASN A 5 18.97 24.57 -13.88
C ASN A 5 19.01 23.07 -13.50
N PHE A 6 19.15 22.77 -12.21
CA PHE A 6 18.79 21.47 -11.67
C PHE A 6 17.28 21.39 -11.76
N GLY A 7 16.76 21.19 -12.99
CA GLY A 7 15.39 20.80 -13.18
C GLY A 7 15.19 19.51 -12.39
N LEU A 8 14.32 19.54 -11.39
CA LEU A 8 13.76 18.32 -10.82
C LEU A 8 13.31 17.45 -11.99
N MET A 9 14.06 16.38 -12.28
CA MET A 9 13.56 15.32 -13.14
C MET A 9 12.36 14.77 -12.42
N LYS A 10 11.15 15.21 -12.82
CA LYS A 10 9.92 14.55 -12.40
C LYS A 10 10.09 13.09 -12.77
N SER A 11 10.03 12.23 -11.78
CA SER A 11 9.97 10.78 -11.99
C SER A 11 8.83 10.51 -12.98
N ILE A 12 9.16 9.89 -14.13
CA ILE A 12 8.15 9.54 -15.12
C ILE A 12 7.49 8.25 -14.63
N VAL A 13 6.22 8.36 -14.23
CA VAL A 13 5.42 7.18 -13.87
C VAL A 13 5.37 6.22 -15.06
N ASN A 14 5.77 4.98 -14.85
CA ASN A 14 5.60 3.91 -15.84
C ASN A 14 4.12 3.49 -15.87
N ARG A 15 3.34 4.15 -16.72
CA ARG A 15 1.90 3.93 -16.83
C ARG A 15 1.56 2.51 -17.28
N VAL A 16 2.38 1.90 -18.13
CA VAL A 16 2.15 0.51 -18.58
C VAL A 16 2.23 -0.46 -17.41
N LEU A 17 3.19 -0.27 -16.51
CA LEU A 17 3.33 -1.11 -15.33
C LEU A 17 2.19 -0.89 -14.32
N VAL A 18 1.78 0.37 -14.14
CA VAL A 18 0.65 0.72 -13.25
C VAL A 18 -0.66 0.16 -13.80
N ASP A 19 -0.92 0.28 -15.11
CA ASP A 19 -2.11 -0.28 -15.75
C ASP A 19 -2.14 -1.81 -15.62
N LYS A 20 -0.99 -2.45 -15.77
CA LYS A 20 -0.86 -3.90 -15.54
C LYS A 20 -1.19 -4.27 -14.09
N ALA A 21 -0.72 -3.50 -13.10
CA ALA A 21 -1.03 -3.73 -11.70
C ALA A 21 -2.52 -3.53 -11.40
N LEU A 22 -3.14 -2.52 -12.01
CA LEU A 22 -4.58 -2.25 -11.90
C LEU A 22 -5.41 -3.42 -12.44
N GLN A 23 -5.09 -3.92 -13.62
CA GLN A 23 -5.77 -5.07 -14.22
C GLN A 23 -5.57 -6.33 -13.37
N TYR A 24 -4.35 -6.61 -12.95
CA TYR A 24 -4.03 -7.76 -12.12
C TYR A 24 -4.82 -7.75 -10.80
N ALA A 25 -4.81 -6.64 -10.07
CA ALA A 25 -5.56 -6.50 -8.84
C ALA A 25 -7.09 -6.63 -9.06
N SER A 26 -7.61 -6.04 -10.13
CA SER A 26 -9.04 -6.16 -10.50
C SER A 26 -9.45 -7.62 -10.72
N GLU A 27 -8.65 -8.39 -11.44
CA GLU A 27 -8.93 -9.82 -11.68
C GLU A 27 -8.82 -10.66 -10.40
N LYS A 28 -7.78 -10.41 -9.59
CA LYS A 28 -7.55 -11.18 -8.37
C LYS A 28 -8.61 -10.93 -7.29
N HIS A 29 -9.11 -9.70 -7.16
CA HIS A 29 -10.18 -9.34 -6.22
C HIS A 29 -11.59 -9.49 -6.79
N LYS A 30 -11.74 -10.11 -7.96
CA LYS A 30 -13.04 -10.30 -8.60
C LYS A 30 -13.98 -11.12 -7.71
N GLY A 31 -15.14 -10.53 -7.42
CA GLY A 31 -16.16 -11.15 -6.56
C GLY A 31 -15.94 -10.98 -5.07
N GLN A 32 -14.79 -10.44 -4.64
CA GLN A 32 -14.58 -10.09 -3.24
C GLN A 32 -15.42 -8.87 -2.86
N LEU A 33 -16.08 -8.94 -1.70
CA LEU A 33 -16.89 -7.85 -1.14
C LEU A 33 -16.25 -7.33 0.17
N ASP A 34 -16.47 -6.07 0.45
CA ASP A 34 -16.14 -5.50 1.75
C ASP A 34 -17.24 -5.80 2.80
N ASP A 35 -17.04 -5.35 4.03
CA ASP A 35 -17.98 -5.56 5.15
C ASP A 35 -19.37 -4.90 4.93
N GLN A 36 -19.50 -4.04 3.93
CA GLN A 36 -20.76 -3.39 3.54
C GLN A 36 -21.37 -3.99 2.27
N GLY A 37 -20.81 -5.09 1.76
CA GLY A 37 -21.28 -5.77 0.56
C GLY A 37 -20.91 -5.06 -0.75
N ARG A 38 -19.95 -4.12 -0.73
CA ARG A 38 -19.47 -3.41 -1.91
C ARG A 38 -18.31 -4.17 -2.56
N PRO A 39 -18.13 -4.11 -3.89
CA PRO A 39 -16.96 -4.69 -4.54
C PRO A 39 -15.65 -4.17 -3.93
N TYR A 40 -14.85 -5.06 -3.33
CA TYR A 40 -13.65 -4.73 -2.58
C TYR A 40 -12.64 -3.94 -3.38
N PHE A 41 -12.43 -4.34 -4.63
CA PHE A 41 -11.51 -3.66 -5.54
C PHE A 41 -11.80 -2.15 -5.63
N PHE A 42 -13.05 -1.77 -5.84
CA PHE A 42 -13.44 -0.36 -5.94
C PHE A 42 -13.52 0.33 -4.58
N ALA A 43 -14.07 -0.36 -3.57
CA ALA A 43 -14.30 0.23 -2.26
C ALA A 43 -13.00 0.47 -1.47
N HIS A 44 -11.94 -0.30 -1.75
CA HIS A 44 -10.69 -0.24 -1.02
C HIS A 44 -9.46 -0.08 -1.91
N VAL A 45 -9.18 -1.04 -2.80
CA VAL A 45 -7.91 -1.04 -3.58
C VAL A 45 -7.76 0.21 -4.44
N VAL A 46 -8.80 0.60 -5.17
CA VAL A 46 -8.80 1.85 -5.97
C VAL A 46 -8.71 3.08 -5.08
N GLN A 47 -9.32 3.07 -3.90
CA GLN A 47 -9.24 4.19 -2.96
C GLN A 47 -7.80 4.35 -2.42
N VAL A 48 -7.13 3.27 -2.04
CA VAL A 48 -5.70 3.30 -1.66
C VAL A 48 -4.85 3.88 -2.78
N TYR A 49 -5.04 3.42 -3.99
CA TYR A 49 -4.34 3.95 -5.16
C TYR A 49 -4.60 5.46 -5.36
N SER A 50 -5.85 5.90 -5.24
CA SER A 50 -6.23 7.31 -5.35
C SER A 50 -5.51 8.19 -4.31
N ILE A 51 -5.43 7.73 -3.06
CA ILE A 51 -4.69 8.42 -1.99
C ILE A 51 -3.21 8.53 -2.35
N LEU A 52 -2.62 7.46 -2.87
CA LEU A 52 -1.19 7.43 -3.23
C LEU A 52 -0.88 8.35 -4.41
N VAL A 53 -1.72 8.40 -5.44
CA VAL A 53 -1.54 9.29 -6.60
C VAL A 53 -1.48 10.77 -6.21
N ASP A 54 -2.19 11.16 -5.16
CA ASP A 54 -2.20 12.55 -4.66
C ASP A 54 -0.90 12.94 -3.96
N VAL A 55 -0.09 11.97 -3.53
CA VAL A 55 1.12 12.23 -2.71
C VAL A 55 2.42 11.75 -3.34
N THR A 56 2.38 10.92 -4.37
CA THR A 56 3.59 10.39 -5.02
C THR A 56 3.39 10.09 -6.50
N ASP A 57 4.47 10.18 -7.27
CA ASP A 57 4.59 9.70 -8.65
C ASP A 57 5.53 8.49 -8.78
N ASP A 58 5.91 7.87 -7.66
CA ASP A 58 6.76 6.69 -7.63
C ASP A 58 6.01 5.46 -8.17
N THR A 59 6.46 4.94 -9.32
CA THR A 59 5.84 3.79 -9.98
C THR A 59 5.77 2.55 -9.09
N GLU A 60 6.80 2.27 -8.30
CA GLU A 60 6.84 1.10 -7.41
C GLU A 60 5.82 1.23 -6.29
N VAL A 61 5.65 2.43 -5.71
CA VAL A 61 4.63 2.71 -4.70
C VAL A 61 3.22 2.55 -5.27
N LEU A 62 2.97 3.11 -6.46
CA LEU A 62 1.66 3.03 -7.10
C LEU A 62 1.28 1.58 -7.45
N CYS A 63 2.22 0.82 -8.03
CA CYS A 63 2.00 -0.60 -8.32
C CYS A 63 1.79 -1.42 -7.04
N ALA A 64 2.65 -1.25 -6.05
CA ALA A 64 2.53 -1.99 -4.79
C ALA A 64 1.27 -1.61 -4.02
N GLY A 65 0.82 -0.36 -4.10
CA GLY A 65 -0.46 0.08 -3.55
C GLY A 65 -1.66 -0.62 -4.15
N LEU A 66 -1.66 -0.82 -5.47
CA LEU A 66 -2.70 -1.60 -6.17
C LEU A 66 -2.65 -3.11 -5.82
N LEU A 67 -1.47 -3.63 -5.50
CA LEU A 67 -1.23 -5.05 -5.26
C LEU A 67 -1.20 -5.43 -3.77
N HIS A 68 -1.31 -4.47 -2.85
CA HIS A 68 -0.97 -4.64 -1.43
C HIS A 68 -1.70 -5.78 -0.73
N ASP A 69 -2.94 -6.05 -1.08
CA ASP A 69 -3.78 -7.10 -0.49
C ASP A 69 -3.81 -8.40 -1.31
N THR A 70 -3.15 -8.47 -2.46
CA THR A 70 -3.25 -9.65 -3.34
C THR A 70 -2.68 -10.91 -2.70
N ILE A 71 -1.54 -10.82 -2.02
CA ILE A 71 -0.93 -11.98 -1.33
C ILE A 71 -1.77 -12.40 -0.12
N GLU A 72 -2.35 -11.45 0.59
CA GLU A 72 -3.11 -11.71 1.82
C GLU A 72 -4.49 -12.30 1.52
N ASP A 73 -5.20 -11.74 0.54
CA ASP A 73 -6.61 -12.00 0.32
C ASP A 73 -6.89 -12.93 -0.87
N THR A 74 -5.88 -13.26 -1.69
CA THR A 74 -6.07 -14.07 -2.90
C THR A 74 -5.04 -15.21 -2.97
N ASP A 75 -5.07 -15.97 -4.07
CA ASP A 75 -4.10 -17.01 -4.36
C ASP A 75 -2.74 -16.50 -4.90
N THR A 76 -2.55 -15.18 -4.93
CA THR A 76 -1.33 -14.57 -5.43
C THR A 76 -0.12 -14.91 -4.55
N THR A 77 0.97 -15.32 -5.18
CA THR A 77 2.23 -15.59 -4.49
C THR A 77 3.25 -14.47 -4.69
N PHE A 78 4.23 -14.39 -3.78
CA PHE A 78 5.37 -13.49 -3.91
C PHE A 78 6.12 -13.68 -5.25
N ASN A 79 6.33 -14.95 -5.66
CA ASN A 79 7.03 -15.26 -6.89
C ASN A 79 6.26 -14.82 -8.14
N GLU A 80 4.93 -14.92 -8.13
CA GLU A 80 4.11 -14.37 -9.22
C GLU A 80 4.29 -12.88 -9.35
N LEU A 81 4.23 -12.12 -8.25
CA LEU A 81 4.43 -10.66 -8.29
C LEU A 81 5.85 -10.29 -8.73
N ARG A 82 6.86 -10.99 -8.24
CA ARG A 82 8.25 -10.77 -8.63
C ARG A 82 8.49 -10.96 -10.13
N ASN A 83 7.85 -11.98 -10.70
CA ASN A 83 8.00 -12.30 -12.13
C ASN A 83 7.13 -11.40 -13.01
N ALA A 84 5.93 -11.05 -12.56
CA ALA A 84 5.00 -10.25 -13.32
C ALA A 84 5.33 -8.76 -13.30
N PHE A 85 5.93 -8.25 -12.23
CA PHE A 85 6.24 -6.84 -12.03
C PHE A 85 7.76 -6.65 -11.86
N THR A 86 8.19 -6.23 -10.65
CA THR A 86 9.61 -6.07 -10.33
C THR A 86 9.93 -6.70 -8.98
N PRO A 87 11.20 -7.08 -8.71
CA PRO A 87 11.60 -7.54 -7.39
C PRO A 87 11.24 -6.55 -6.27
N ASN A 88 11.44 -5.25 -6.51
CA ASN A 88 11.13 -4.21 -5.53
C ASN A 88 9.63 -4.11 -5.22
N VAL A 89 8.77 -4.13 -6.25
CA VAL A 89 7.30 -4.16 -6.05
C VAL A 89 6.89 -5.36 -5.21
N ALA A 90 7.40 -6.55 -5.53
CA ALA A 90 7.09 -7.76 -4.77
C ALA A 90 7.56 -7.68 -3.30
N GLU A 91 8.76 -7.15 -3.05
CA GLU A 91 9.26 -6.95 -1.68
C GLU A 91 8.43 -5.93 -0.90
N ILE A 92 8.02 -4.82 -1.52
CA ILE A 92 7.15 -3.83 -0.88
C ILE A 92 5.80 -4.47 -0.51
N VAL A 93 5.17 -5.21 -1.43
CA VAL A 93 3.90 -5.91 -1.15
C VAL A 93 4.08 -6.91 -0.01
N LYS A 94 5.16 -7.69 0.00
CA LYS A 94 5.48 -8.61 1.10
C LYS A 94 5.62 -7.90 2.45
N MET A 95 6.24 -6.72 2.48
CA MET A 95 6.40 -5.92 3.70
C MET A 95 5.07 -5.44 4.28
N VAL A 96 4.07 -5.18 3.43
CA VAL A 96 2.74 -4.73 3.88
C VAL A 96 1.76 -5.88 4.09
N THR A 97 2.10 -7.09 3.65
CA THR A 97 1.27 -8.29 3.80
C THR A 97 1.25 -8.72 5.26
N TYR A 98 0.04 -8.82 5.82
CA TYR A 98 -0.19 -9.25 7.20
C TYR A 98 -0.10 -10.77 7.32
N LYS A 99 0.63 -11.26 8.31
CA LYS A 99 0.58 -12.64 8.79
C LYS A 99 0.16 -12.65 10.24
N GLU A 100 -1.05 -12.98 10.45
CA GLU A 100 -1.89 -13.31 11.63
C GLU A 100 -1.44 -13.02 13.08
N THR A 101 -0.24 -12.65 13.43
CA THR A 101 0.18 -12.80 14.82
C THR A 101 0.28 -11.54 15.64
N ASP A 102 0.35 -10.35 15.05
CA ASP A 102 0.38 -9.12 15.87
C ASP A 102 0.41 -7.84 14.99
N GLU A 103 -0.70 -7.12 14.92
CA GLU A 103 -0.74 -5.82 14.24
C GLU A 103 0.28 -4.82 14.78
N SER A 104 0.69 -4.94 16.05
CA SER A 104 1.70 -4.09 16.67
C SER A 104 3.12 -4.34 16.16
N LYS A 105 3.36 -5.47 15.50
CA LYS A 105 4.68 -5.87 14.99
C LYS A 105 4.91 -5.48 13.53
N PHE A 106 3.91 -4.94 12.83
CA PHE A 106 4.03 -4.62 11.41
C PHE A 106 5.13 -3.58 11.12
N PHE A 107 5.16 -2.52 11.93
CA PHE A 107 6.21 -1.52 11.92
C PHE A 107 6.56 -1.18 13.36
N PRO A 108 7.23 -2.10 14.08
CA PRO A 108 7.48 -1.96 15.52
C PRO A 108 8.28 -0.70 15.85
N GLU A 109 9.07 -0.23 14.92
CA GLU A 109 9.85 1.01 15.06
C GLU A 109 9.97 1.69 13.69
N MET A 110 9.72 3.00 13.65
CA MET A 110 10.00 3.80 12.46
C MET A 110 11.51 3.88 12.26
N LYS A 111 11.98 3.31 11.15
CA LYS A 111 13.41 3.40 10.78
C LYS A 111 13.73 4.80 10.25
N PRO A 112 14.94 5.31 10.48
CA PRO A 112 15.40 6.55 9.86
C PRO A 112 15.27 6.49 8.34
N LEU A 113 14.97 7.64 7.72
CA LEU A 113 14.96 7.75 6.26
C LEU A 113 16.41 7.80 5.77
N ASP A 114 16.88 6.69 5.24
CA ASP A 114 18.19 6.56 4.62
C ASP A 114 18.11 5.66 3.36
N GLU A 115 19.20 5.60 2.61
CA GLU A 115 19.27 4.83 1.35
C GLU A 115 19.06 3.31 1.53
N TYR A 116 19.33 2.77 2.71
CA TYR A 116 19.17 1.33 3.00
C TYR A 116 17.73 0.95 3.34
N ASN A 117 16.89 1.94 3.67
CA ASN A 117 15.51 1.74 4.10
C ASN A 117 14.47 2.23 3.06
N VAL A 118 14.88 2.47 1.82
CA VAL A 118 13.99 3.03 0.78
C VAL A 118 12.73 2.20 0.58
N LEU A 119 12.84 0.88 0.42
CA LEU A 119 11.67 0.00 0.24
C LEU A 119 10.76 -0.01 1.47
N TYR A 120 11.34 0.05 2.66
CA TYR A 120 10.59 0.16 3.91
C TYR A 120 9.76 1.44 3.96
N HIS A 121 10.32 2.59 3.59
CA HIS A 121 9.58 3.86 3.56
C HIS A 121 8.46 3.85 2.50
N LYS A 122 8.67 3.21 1.36
CA LYS A 122 7.62 2.98 0.36
C LYS A 122 6.48 2.12 0.95
N ALA A 123 6.82 1.05 1.68
CA ALA A 123 5.85 0.21 2.37
C ALA A 123 5.06 0.97 3.45
N VAL A 124 5.74 1.83 4.22
CA VAL A 124 5.08 2.69 5.23
C VAL A 124 4.05 3.61 4.58
N LEU A 125 4.38 4.24 3.46
CA LEU A 125 3.47 5.12 2.74
C LEU A 125 2.20 4.38 2.29
N ILE A 126 2.36 3.15 1.76
CA ILE A 126 1.23 2.31 1.39
C ILE A 126 0.39 1.95 2.61
N LYS A 127 1.02 1.63 3.74
CA LYS A 127 0.31 1.30 4.97
C LYS A 127 -0.50 2.47 5.52
N PHE A 128 -0.01 3.71 5.39
CA PHE A 128 -0.80 4.90 5.69
C PHE A 128 -2.04 5.02 4.79
N ALA A 129 -1.88 4.84 3.48
CA ALA A 129 -3.00 4.91 2.53
C ALA A 129 -4.04 3.81 2.80
N ASP A 130 -3.59 2.58 3.07
CA ASP A 130 -4.44 1.45 3.48
C ASP A 130 -5.26 1.79 4.75
N ARG A 131 -4.60 2.28 5.79
CA ARG A 131 -5.27 2.69 7.03
C ARG A 131 -6.27 3.81 6.83
N LEU A 132 -5.94 4.85 6.04
CA LEU A 132 -6.86 5.93 5.72
C LEU A 132 -8.12 5.42 4.99
N SER A 133 -7.93 4.53 4.01
CA SER A 133 -9.06 3.90 3.31
C SER A 133 -9.93 3.11 4.27
N ASN A 134 -9.36 2.29 5.15
CA ASN A 134 -10.13 1.51 6.11
C ASN A 134 -10.84 2.37 7.14
N LEU A 135 -10.21 3.44 7.65
CA LEU A 135 -10.83 4.40 8.56
C LEU A 135 -12.06 5.10 7.96
N SER A 136 -12.09 5.27 6.64
CA SER A 136 -13.24 5.87 5.94
C SER A 136 -14.41 4.89 5.71
N ARG A 137 -14.27 3.61 6.07
CA ARG A 137 -15.22 2.53 5.77
C ARG A 137 -15.67 1.74 7.00
N MET A 138 -15.64 2.35 8.18
CA MET A 138 -15.91 1.68 9.46
C MET A 138 -17.37 1.77 9.93
N GLU A 139 -18.30 2.23 9.10
CA GLU A 139 -19.68 2.50 9.54
C GLU A 139 -20.38 1.25 10.08
N SER A 140 -20.11 0.08 9.48
CA SER A 140 -20.73 -1.19 9.90
C SER A 140 -20.00 -1.91 11.04
N TRP A 141 -18.87 -1.36 11.52
CA TRP A 141 -18.08 -2.01 12.57
C TRP A 141 -18.64 -1.69 13.97
N SER A 142 -18.48 -2.65 14.90
CA SER A 142 -18.75 -2.39 16.32
C SER A 142 -17.79 -1.32 16.87
N ASP A 143 -18.19 -0.63 17.93
CA ASP A 143 -17.37 0.37 18.61
C ASP A 143 -16.06 -0.21 19.11
N GLU A 144 -16.08 -1.44 19.62
CA GLU A 144 -14.89 -2.17 20.07
C GLU A 144 -13.89 -2.38 18.91
N ARG A 145 -14.36 -2.88 17.75
CA ARG A 145 -13.53 -3.08 16.55
C ARG A 145 -12.96 -1.75 16.05
N ARG A 146 -13.79 -0.70 15.98
CA ARG A 146 -13.34 0.65 15.57
C ARG A 146 -12.24 1.17 16.48
N ASN A 147 -12.43 1.13 17.78
CA ASN A 147 -11.46 1.62 18.76
C ASN A 147 -10.15 0.83 18.69
N LYS A 148 -10.22 -0.49 18.60
CA LYS A 148 -9.04 -1.35 18.42
C LYS A 148 -8.27 -0.97 17.16
N TYR A 149 -8.96 -0.79 16.03
CA TYR A 149 -8.36 -0.43 14.75
C TYR A 149 -7.73 0.96 14.79
N ILE A 150 -8.43 1.96 15.32
CA ILE A 150 -7.90 3.33 15.48
C ILE A 150 -6.62 3.32 16.36
N ASN A 151 -6.60 2.58 17.43
CA ASN A 151 -5.44 2.48 18.30
C ASN A 151 -4.27 1.79 17.61
N SER A 152 -4.51 0.71 16.88
CA SER A 152 -3.47 0.00 16.10
C SER A 152 -2.96 0.82 14.91
N SER A 153 -3.73 1.79 14.43
CA SER A 153 -3.34 2.68 13.34
C SER A 153 -2.34 3.79 13.74
N ARG A 154 -1.94 3.84 15.00
CA ARG A 154 -0.96 4.80 15.52
C ARG A 154 0.49 4.28 15.45
N PHE A 155 0.79 3.41 14.51
CA PHE A 155 2.11 2.79 14.35
C PHE A 155 3.24 3.80 14.04
N TRP A 156 2.88 5.02 13.59
CA TRP A 156 3.84 6.09 13.30
C TRP A 156 4.29 6.89 14.53
N LYS A 157 3.76 6.64 15.72
CA LYS A 157 4.22 7.34 16.90
C LYS A 157 5.68 7.03 17.15
N ILE A 158 6.51 8.07 17.01
CA ILE A 158 7.89 8.04 17.49
C ILE A 158 7.81 7.87 19.01
N LYS A 159 8.47 6.87 19.55
CA LYS A 159 8.68 6.80 21.00
C LYS A 159 9.55 8.00 21.40
N GLU A 160 8.97 8.91 22.20
CA GLU A 160 9.72 9.94 22.90
C GLU A 160 10.73 9.33 23.85
#